data_e040355300d2d07bb4691158cbfad68f
#
_entry.id   e040355300d2d07bb4691158cbfad68f
#
_cell.length_a   1.000
_cell.length_b   1.000
_cell.length_c   1.000
_cell.angle_alpha   90.00
_cell.angle_beta   90.00
_cell.angle_gamma   90.00
#
_symmetry.space_group_name_H-M   'P 1'
#
loop_
_entity.id
_entity.type
_entity.pdbx_description
1 polymer ?
#
loop_
_entity_poly.entity_id
_entity_poly.type
_entity_poly.pdbx_seq_one_letter_code
_entity_poly.pdbx_strand_id
1 'polypeptide(L)'
;MVFSSLLQASPIPFSPIVRSYSVSDYNAGIQNWAIAQDERGVMYFGNNSGLLEFDGSAWRLYELPTKGIVRAIYISEDGRIYVGSYEEFGYFVRTPYDTLQYHSLKNKVKDFVFHNDEIWDIACVQGEIVFQSFGSLFFYNGNSVEGIRMKNLPLNLFQVGNTFYSQRINGGLYVFAGREMKELIPRKAFGDSDVTDQYQTGRSAYLRLGQLFMRLFAGLL
;
A
#
# COMPACT_ATOMS: atom_id res chain seq x y z
N MET A 1 18.99 -56.06 -17.53
CA MET A 1 17.77 -55.27 -17.29
C MET A 1 17.86 -54.65 -15.90
N VAL A 2 18.12 -53.38 -15.81
CA VAL A 2 18.18 -52.68 -14.52
C VAL A 2 16.85 -51.93 -14.37
N PHE A 3 16.04 -52.32 -13.40
CA PHE A 3 14.81 -51.64 -13.04
C PHE A 3 15.17 -50.40 -12.19
N SER A 4 15.09 -49.20 -12.77
CA SER A 4 15.08 -47.97 -12.02
C SER A 4 13.69 -47.74 -11.42
N SER A 5 13.51 -48.05 -10.14
CA SER A 5 12.35 -47.64 -9.42
C SER A 5 12.43 -46.12 -9.15
N LEU A 6 11.61 -45.34 -9.84
CA LEU A 6 11.36 -43.94 -9.52
C LEU A 6 10.64 -43.87 -8.18
N LEU A 7 11.33 -43.48 -7.12
CA LEU A 7 10.73 -43.10 -5.87
C LEU A 7 9.92 -41.80 -6.11
N GLN A 8 8.60 -41.92 -6.27
CA GLN A 8 7.70 -40.78 -6.20
C GLN A 8 7.56 -40.38 -4.73
N ALA A 9 8.21 -39.29 -4.37
CA ALA A 9 7.94 -38.64 -3.10
C ALA A 9 6.52 -38.08 -3.12
N SER A 10 5.62 -38.66 -2.33
CA SER A 10 4.30 -38.08 -2.11
C SER A 10 4.48 -36.74 -1.39
N PRO A 11 3.85 -35.65 -1.85
CA PRO A 11 3.90 -34.38 -1.11
C PRO A 11 3.28 -34.63 0.28
N ILE A 12 4.05 -34.36 1.33
CA ILE A 12 3.52 -34.37 2.69
C ILE A 12 2.49 -33.25 2.74
N PRO A 13 1.21 -33.53 3.06
CA PRO A 13 0.21 -32.49 3.15
C PRO A 13 0.60 -31.56 4.31
N PHE A 14 1.14 -30.38 3.97
CA PHE A 14 1.43 -29.33 4.95
C PHE A 14 0.14 -28.57 5.24
N SER A 15 -0.44 -28.80 6.41
CA SER A 15 -1.52 -27.96 6.91
C SER A 15 -0.90 -26.79 7.70
N PRO A 16 -1.06 -25.54 7.25
CA PRO A 16 -0.57 -24.41 8.02
C PRO A 16 -1.29 -24.34 9.37
N ILE A 17 -0.57 -23.99 10.41
CA ILE A 17 -1.17 -23.66 11.71
C ILE A 17 -1.90 -22.34 11.55
N VAL A 18 -3.22 -22.37 11.69
CA VAL A 18 -4.08 -21.17 11.56
C VAL A 18 -4.54 -20.76 12.95
N ARG A 19 -4.36 -19.48 13.30
CA ARG A 19 -4.95 -18.87 14.48
C ARG A 19 -5.90 -17.75 14.04
N SER A 20 -7.14 -17.83 14.45
CA SER A 20 -8.15 -16.80 14.20
C SER A 20 -8.26 -15.88 15.41
N TYR A 21 -8.42 -14.58 15.12
CA TYR A 21 -8.67 -13.55 16.14
C TYR A 21 -10.01 -12.91 15.87
N SER A 22 -10.80 -12.73 16.90
CA SER A 22 -12.10 -12.06 16.86
C SER A 22 -11.99 -10.61 17.32
N VAL A 23 -13.03 -9.82 17.12
CA VAL A 23 -13.10 -8.43 17.59
C VAL A 23 -12.85 -8.32 19.09
N SER A 24 -13.28 -9.31 19.87
CA SER A 24 -13.04 -9.36 21.31
C SER A 24 -11.58 -9.57 21.69
N ASP A 25 -10.76 -10.12 20.80
CA ASP A 25 -9.32 -10.30 21.05
C ASP A 25 -8.54 -9.00 20.88
N TYR A 26 -8.91 -8.17 19.90
CA TYR A 26 -8.18 -6.92 19.57
C TYR A 26 -8.94 -5.63 19.92
N ASN A 27 -10.19 -5.73 20.36
CA ASN A 27 -11.05 -4.65 20.88
C ASN A 27 -11.06 -3.38 19.99
N ALA A 28 -11.30 -3.55 18.69
CA ALA A 28 -11.37 -2.47 17.71
C ALA A 28 -12.47 -2.71 16.67
N GLY A 29 -12.48 -1.96 15.54
CA GLY A 29 -13.46 -2.12 14.47
C GLY A 29 -13.37 -3.49 13.78
N ILE A 30 -14.48 -3.95 13.24
CA ILE A 30 -14.59 -5.28 12.61
C ILE A 30 -13.84 -5.39 11.27
N GLN A 31 -13.52 -4.27 10.63
CA GLN A 31 -12.93 -4.25 9.30
C GLN A 31 -11.50 -3.74 9.32
N ASN A 32 -10.61 -4.50 8.69
CA ASN A 32 -9.23 -4.13 8.40
C ASN A 32 -9.11 -3.87 6.89
N TRP A 33 -8.45 -2.76 6.53
CA TRP A 33 -8.29 -2.27 5.16
C TRP A 33 -6.90 -2.49 4.60
N ALA A 34 -5.91 -2.47 5.45
CA ALA A 34 -4.51 -2.63 5.10
C ALA A 34 -3.80 -3.52 6.13
N ILE A 35 -2.73 -4.18 5.70
CA ILE A 35 -1.85 -4.97 6.53
C ILE A 35 -0.40 -4.69 6.14
N ALA A 36 0.47 -4.56 7.14
CA ALA A 36 1.90 -4.42 6.95
C ALA A 36 2.66 -5.12 8.08
N GLN A 37 3.91 -5.50 7.83
CA GLN A 37 4.80 -6.09 8.81
C GLN A 37 6.11 -5.32 8.82
N ASP A 38 6.63 -4.98 10.01
CA ASP A 38 7.96 -4.37 10.14
C ASP A 38 9.07 -5.44 10.20
N GLU A 39 10.32 -5.00 10.16
CA GLU A 39 11.50 -5.88 10.20
C GLU A 39 11.62 -6.70 11.48
N ARG A 40 10.96 -6.28 12.56
CA ARG A 40 10.90 -7.00 13.85
C ARG A 40 9.84 -8.08 13.88
N GLY A 41 9.02 -8.20 12.81
CA GLY A 41 7.92 -9.13 12.71
C GLY A 41 6.62 -8.62 13.35
N VAL A 42 6.56 -7.37 13.81
CA VAL A 42 5.33 -6.76 14.34
C VAL A 42 4.38 -6.48 13.20
N MET A 43 3.12 -6.90 13.36
CA MET A 43 2.07 -6.72 12.37
C MET A 43 1.26 -5.47 12.65
N TYR A 44 0.91 -4.74 11.60
CA TYR A 44 0.08 -3.55 11.65
C TYR A 44 -1.13 -3.71 10.75
N PHE A 45 -2.29 -3.27 11.25
CA PHE A 45 -3.54 -3.34 10.49
C PHE A 45 -4.20 -1.97 10.47
N GLY A 46 -4.53 -1.49 9.28
CA GLY A 46 -5.38 -0.31 9.10
C GLY A 46 -6.82 -0.69 9.38
N ASN A 47 -7.37 -0.20 10.49
CA ASN A 47 -8.67 -0.62 11.01
C ASN A 47 -9.68 0.54 11.01
N ASN A 48 -10.96 0.23 11.09
CA ASN A 48 -12.01 1.23 11.24
C ASN A 48 -11.85 2.14 12.46
N SER A 49 -11.12 1.70 13.49
CA SER A 49 -10.89 2.46 14.71
C SER A 49 -9.52 3.14 14.78
N GLY A 50 -8.64 2.95 13.77
CA GLY A 50 -7.29 3.49 13.75
C GLY A 50 -6.25 2.49 13.29
N LEU A 51 -5.03 2.58 13.82
CA LEU A 51 -3.94 1.65 13.57
C LEU A 51 -3.90 0.58 14.67
N LEU A 52 -4.08 -0.68 14.31
CA LEU A 52 -3.85 -1.81 15.20
C LEU A 52 -2.41 -2.30 15.07
N GLU A 53 -1.78 -2.60 16.19
CA GLU A 53 -0.49 -3.25 16.29
C GLU A 53 -0.65 -4.62 16.95
N PHE A 54 0.06 -5.65 16.44
CA PHE A 54 0.14 -6.97 17.01
C PHE A 54 1.60 -7.45 17.06
N ASP A 55 2.13 -7.65 18.25
CA ASP A 55 3.53 -8.08 18.48
C ASP A 55 3.70 -9.61 18.58
N GLY A 56 2.66 -10.39 18.24
CA GLY A 56 2.63 -11.83 18.39
C GLY A 56 1.97 -12.31 19.68
N SER A 57 1.81 -11.42 20.68
CA SER A 57 1.20 -11.73 21.98
C SER A 57 0.06 -10.78 22.35
N ALA A 58 0.23 -9.49 22.10
CA ALA A 58 -0.69 -8.44 22.52
C ALA A 58 -1.15 -7.56 21.35
N TRP A 59 -2.38 -7.11 21.43
CA TRP A 59 -2.97 -6.13 20.53
C TRP A 59 -2.96 -4.75 21.17
N ARG A 60 -2.61 -3.71 20.37
CA ARG A 60 -2.67 -2.31 20.79
C ARG A 60 -3.36 -1.50 19.70
N LEU A 61 -4.32 -0.66 20.08
CA LEU A 61 -5.00 0.26 19.18
C LEU A 61 -4.43 1.67 19.37
N TYR A 62 -4.07 2.31 18.26
CA TYR A 62 -3.66 3.72 18.21
C TYR A 62 -4.66 4.49 17.35
N GLU A 63 -5.46 5.33 18.00
CA GLU A 63 -6.43 6.18 17.33
C GLU A 63 -5.72 7.38 16.66
N LEU A 64 -6.25 7.80 15.50
CA LEU A 64 -5.89 9.08 14.91
C LEU A 64 -6.58 10.23 15.68
N PRO A 65 -6.04 11.47 15.62
CA PRO A 65 -6.69 12.63 16.24
C PRO A 65 -8.13 12.86 15.75
N THR A 66 -8.41 12.49 14.50
CA THR A 66 -9.73 12.56 13.87
C THR A 66 -10.63 11.38 14.22
N LYS A 67 -10.12 10.37 14.94
CA LYS A 67 -10.79 9.08 15.16
C LYS A 67 -11.24 8.42 13.86
N GLY A 68 -10.49 8.68 12.78
CA GLY A 68 -10.79 8.21 11.44
C GLY A 68 -10.30 6.76 11.19
N ILE A 69 -10.85 6.19 10.13
CA ILE A 69 -10.44 4.87 9.61
C ILE A 69 -9.04 4.97 9.02
N VAL A 70 -8.16 4.03 9.34
CA VAL A 70 -6.89 3.87 8.63
C VAL A 70 -7.11 2.94 7.42
N ARG A 71 -6.94 3.48 6.21
CA ARG A 71 -7.15 2.76 4.94
C ARG A 71 -5.87 2.24 4.31
N ALA A 72 -4.77 2.96 4.51
CA ALA A 72 -3.49 2.64 3.91
C ALA A 72 -2.39 2.65 4.96
N ILE A 73 -1.40 1.77 4.80
CA ILE A 73 -0.20 1.69 5.63
C ILE A 73 1.01 1.50 4.72
N TYR A 74 2.07 2.25 5.00
CA TYR A 74 3.38 2.06 4.43
C TYR A 74 4.44 2.15 5.53
N ILE A 75 5.34 1.18 5.62
CA ILE A 75 6.45 1.19 6.58
C ILE A 75 7.73 1.52 5.82
N SER A 76 8.39 2.62 6.20
CA SER A 76 9.66 3.03 5.61
C SER A 76 10.84 2.33 6.25
N GLU A 77 11.98 2.34 5.55
CA GLU A 77 13.24 1.73 6.03
C GLU A 77 13.73 2.32 7.36
N ASP A 78 13.40 3.58 7.66
CA ASP A 78 13.70 4.22 8.95
C ASP A 78 12.70 3.85 10.08
N GLY A 79 11.78 2.92 9.80
CA GLY A 79 10.81 2.38 10.77
C GLY A 79 9.61 3.28 11.06
N ARG A 80 9.39 4.37 10.29
CA ARG A 80 8.16 5.14 10.39
C ARG A 80 7.02 4.39 9.74
N ILE A 81 5.85 4.42 10.39
CA ILE A 81 4.64 3.78 9.92
C ILE A 81 3.72 4.88 9.38
N TYR A 82 3.74 5.08 8.06
CA TYR A 82 2.87 6.03 7.39
C TYR A 82 1.47 5.47 7.28
N VAL A 83 0.47 6.33 7.55
CA VAL A 83 -0.94 5.94 7.51
C VAL A 83 -1.76 6.99 6.78
N GLY A 84 -2.82 6.52 6.12
CA GLY A 84 -3.77 7.34 5.39
C GLY A 84 -5.20 7.10 5.85
N SER A 85 -5.97 8.19 5.94
CA SER A 85 -7.36 8.26 6.38
C SER A 85 -8.14 9.27 5.54
N TYR A 86 -9.38 9.57 5.94
CA TYR A 86 -10.20 10.61 5.33
C TYR A 86 -9.69 11.99 5.71
N GLU A 87 -9.18 12.75 4.73
CA GLU A 87 -8.59 14.09 4.89
C GLU A 87 -7.58 14.18 6.05
N GLU A 88 -6.94 13.08 6.38
CA GLU A 88 -5.91 12.98 7.40
C GLU A 88 -4.87 11.96 6.99
N PHE A 89 -3.61 12.31 7.11
CA PHE A 89 -2.49 11.42 6.86
C PHE A 89 -1.25 11.88 7.61
N GLY A 90 -0.38 10.94 7.88
CA GLY A 90 0.82 11.20 8.65
C GLY A 90 1.60 9.93 8.92
N TYR A 91 2.32 9.91 10.00
CA TYR A 91 3.11 8.75 10.38
C TYR A 91 3.16 8.57 11.90
N PHE A 92 3.32 7.33 12.30
CA PHE A 92 3.67 6.96 13.67
C PHE A 92 5.17 6.74 13.80
N VAL A 93 5.72 7.13 14.94
CA VAL A 93 7.09 6.84 15.36
C VAL A 93 7.05 6.09 16.66
N ARG A 94 7.87 5.07 16.79
CA ARG A 94 8.02 4.34 18.05
C ARG A 94 8.81 5.18 19.05
N THR A 95 8.24 5.34 20.23
CA THR A 95 8.86 6.05 21.33
C THR A 95 9.84 5.14 22.09
N PRO A 96 10.72 5.69 22.93
CA PRO A 96 11.57 4.88 23.82
C PRO A 96 10.80 3.99 24.82
N TYR A 97 9.52 4.26 25.02
CA TYR A 97 8.64 3.47 25.90
C TYR A 97 7.86 2.37 25.16
N ASP A 98 8.28 2.04 23.93
CA ASP A 98 7.65 1.04 23.06
C ASP A 98 6.17 1.30 22.74
N THR A 99 5.79 2.57 22.70
CA THR A 99 4.48 3.03 22.22
C THR A 99 4.63 3.78 20.91
N LEU A 100 3.54 3.95 20.16
CA LEU A 100 3.54 4.72 18.92
C LEU A 100 3.00 6.13 19.18
N GLN A 101 3.70 7.15 18.65
CA GLN A 101 3.27 8.54 18.65
C GLN A 101 2.95 8.99 17.23
N TYR A 102 1.75 9.55 17.03
CA TYR A 102 1.30 10.04 15.73
C TYR A 102 1.78 11.47 15.43
N HIS A 103 2.19 11.70 14.20
CA HIS A 103 2.55 13.00 13.64
C HIS A 103 1.74 13.26 12.37
N SER A 104 0.78 14.18 12.45
CA SER A 104 -0.02 14.60 11.29
C SER A 104 0.82 15.37 10.28
N LEU A 105 0.63 15.08 9.01
CA LEU A 105 1.22 15.80 7.89
C LEU A 105 0.23 16.75 7.20
N LYS A 106 -1.07 16.65 7.51
CA LYS A 106 -2.11 17.50 6.92
C LYS A 106 -1.78 18.99 7.00
N ASN A 107 -1.31 19.46 8.15
CA ASN A 107 -0.99 20.87 8.37
C ASN A 107 0.30 21.33 7.65
N LYS A 108 1.06 20.42 7.06
CA LYS A 108 2.24 20.73 6.22
C LYS A 108 1.87 20.96 4.75
N VAL A 109 0.63 20.66 4.37
CA VAL A 109 0.13 20.94 3.02
C VAL A 109 -0.22 22.41 2.93
N LYS A 110 0.39 23.12 1.98
CA LYS A 110 0.14 24.54 1.73
C LYS A 110 -0.65 24.71 0.44
N ASP A 111 -1.47 25.75 0.38
CA ASP A 111 -2.19 26.19 -0.82
C ASP A 111 -3.04 25.08 -1.48
N PHE A 112 -3.60 24.19 -0.66
CA PHE A 112 -4.43 23.08 -1.12
C PHE A 112 -5.73 23.01 -0.33
N VAL A 113 -6.84 22.85 -1.03
CA VAL A 113 -8.18 22.68 -0.44
C VAL A 113 -8.56 21.22 -0.56
N PHE A 114 -8.77 20.56 0.57
CA PHE A 114 -9.24 19.17 0.61
C PHE A 114 -10.71 19.10 0.16
N HIS A 115 -11.02 18.08 -0.64
CA HIS A 115 -12.37 17.77 -1.12
C HIS A 115 -12.59 16.26 -1.12
N ASN A 116 -13.00 15.71 0.02
CA ASN A 116 -13.23 14.28 0.18
C ASN A 116 -11.99 13.43 -0.18
N ASP A 117 -10.81 13.92 0.17
CA ASP A 117 -9.54 13.24 -0.11
C ASP A 117 -9.30 12.12 0.92
N GLU A 118 -9.88 10.95 0.66
CA GLU A 118 -9.61 9.73 1.42
C GLU A 118 -8.36 9.07 0.86
N ILE A 119 -7.37 8.83 1.71
CA ILE A 119 -6.09 8.24 1.31
C ILE A 119 -6.24 6.72 1.23
N TRP A 120 -6.08 6.18 0.04
CA TRP A 120 -6.23 4.75 -0.27
C TRP A 120 -4.92 4.01 -0.46
N ASP A 121 -3.84 4.73 -0.79
CA ASP A 121 -2.55 4.12 -1.04
C ASP A 121 -1.42 5.03 -0.61
N ILE A 122 -0.29 4.42 -0.23
CA ILE A 122 0.93 5.12 0.18
C ILE A 122 2.13 4.37 -0.40
N ALA A 123 3.03 5.11 -1.05
CA ALA A 123 4.25 4.55 -1.63
C ALA A 123 5.44 5.48 -1.43
N CYS A 124 6.66 4.93 -1.49
CA CYS A 124 7.88 5.73 -1.57
C CYS A 124 8.29 5.89 -3.03
N VAL A 125 8.24 7.11 -3.57
CA VAL A 125 8.52 7.44 -4.97
C VAL A 125 9.74 8.35 -5.01
N GLN A 126 10.86 7.88 -5.55
CA GLN A 126 12.08 8.67 -5.69
C GLN A 126 12.54 9.35 -4.37
N GLY A 127 12.35 8.66 -3.25
CA GLY A 127 12.73 9.14 -1.91
C GLY A 127 11.68 10.03 -1.23
N GLU A 128 10.55 10.31 -1.86
CA GLU A 128 9.43 11.00 -1.24
C GLU A 128 8.30 10.01 -0.90
N ILE A 129 7.60 10.25 0.18
CA ILE A 129 6.39 9.49 0.52
C ILE A 129 5.20 10.14 -0.19
N VAL A 130 4.51 9.36 -0.99
CA VAL A 130 3.34 9.79 -1.77
C VAL A 130 2.10 9.16 -1.17
N PHE A 131 1.16 10.01 -0.76
CA PHE A 131 -0.17 9.60 -0.32
C PHE A 131 -1.14 9.83 -1.48
N GLN A 132 -1.89 8.80 -1.84
CA GLN A 132 -2.86 8.85 -2.92
C GLN A 132 -4.28 8.86 -2.40
N SER A 133 -5.06 9.87 -2.80
CA SER A 133 -6.53 9.81 -2.81
C SER A 133 -7.04 9.53 -4.23
N PHE A 134 -8.35 9.34 -4.41
CA PHE A 134 -8.92 9.23 -5.76
C PHE A 134 -8.77 10.52 -6.57
N GLY A 135 -8.66 11.67 -5.92
CA GLY A 135 -8.61 12.98 -6.60
C GLY A 135 -7.28 13.69 -6.50
N SER A 136 -6.34 13.22 -5.69
CA SER A 136 -5.14 13.98 -5.36
C SER A 136 -3.97 13.09 -5.01
N LEU A 137 -2.78 13.66 -5.17
CA LEU A 137 -1.52 13.11 -4.68
C LEU A 137 -0.87 14.12 -3.73
N PHE A 138 -0.31 13.62 -2.63
CA PHE A 138 0.40 14.42 -1.64
C PHE A 138 1.82 13.89 -1.49
N PHE A 139 2.80 14.70 -1.86
CA PHE A 139 4.22 14.33 -1.85
C PHE A 139 4.91 14.90 -0.63
N TYR A 140 5.39 14.04 0.25
CA TYR A 140 6.13 14.41 1.46
C TYR A 140 7.62 14.16 1.28
N ASN A 141 8.43 15.20 1.31
CA ASN A 141 9.89 15.17 1.13
C ASN A 141 10.68 15.13 2.45
N GLY A 142 10.02 14.82 3.58
CA GLY A 142 10.62 14.86 4.91
C GLY A 142 10.41 16.18 5.66
N ASN A 143 10.13 17.29 4.95
CA ASN A 143 9.93 18.62 5.56
C ASN A 143 8.56 19.21 5.28
N SER A 144 8.15 19.24 4.03
CA SER A 144 6.89 19.84 3.53
C SER A 144 6.09 18.83 2.73
N VAL A 145 4.80 19.12 2.55
CA VAL A 145 3.91 18.33 1.70
C VAL A 145 3.41 19.21 0.55
N GLU A 146 3.59 18.72 -0.66
CA GLU A 146 3.01 19.29 -1.87
C GLU A 146 1.76 18.51 -2.24
N GLY A 147 0.60 19.19 -2.35
CA GLY A 147 -0.66 18.59 -2.80
C GLY A 147 -0.93 18.90 -4.27
N ILE A 148 -1.23 17.89 -5.07
CA ILE A 148 -1.55 18.03 -6.49
C ILE A 148 -2.93 17.44 -6.75
N ARG A 149 -3.85 18.28 -7.29
CA ARG A 149 -5.16 17.83 -7.75
C ARG A 149 -5.02 17.15 -9.11
N MET A 150 -5.47 15.90 -9.18
CA MET A 150 -5.42 15.10 -10.41
C MET A 150 -6.65 15.36 -11.27
N LYS A 151 -6.44 15.63 -12.56
CA LYS A 151 -7.55 15.79 -13.53
C LYS A 151 -8.32 14.50 -13.80
N ASN A 152 -7.64 13.37 -13.65
CA ASN A 152 -8.19 12.03 -13.83
C ASN A 152 -7.83 11.18 -12.61
N LEU A 153 -8.80 10.43 -12.11
CA LEU A 153 -8.69 9.67 -10.88
C LEU A 153 -7.72 8.49 -11.04
N PRO A 154 -6.60 8.44 -10.32
CA PRO A 154 -5.80 7.24 -10.22
C PRO A 154 -6.59 6.16 -9.46
N LEU A 155 -6.53 4.92 -9.91
CA LEU A 155 -7.19 3.79 -9.25
C LEU A 155 -6.26 3.15 -8.22
N ASN A 156 -5.05 2.81 -8.64
CA ASN A 156 -4.04 2.15 -7.80
C ASN A 156 -2.66 2.67 -8.14
N LEU A 157 -1.74 2.66 -7.16
CA LEU A 157 -0.31 2.85 -7.36
C LEU A 157 0.41 1.51 -7.38
N PHE A 158 1.25 1.31 -8.38
CA PHE A 158 2.07 0.10 -8.52
C PHE A 158 3.54 0.48 -8.56
N GLN A 159 4.36 -0.17 -7.77
CA GLN A 159 5.81 0.01 -7.83
C GLN A 159 6.47 -1.18 -8.52
N VAL A 160 7.31 -0.90 -9.53
CA VAL A 160 8.14 -1.89 -10.20
C VAL A 160 9.57 -1.35 -10.25
N GLY A 161 10.45 -1.92 -9.46
CA GLY A 161 11.78 -1.36 -9.23
C GLY A 161 11.66 0.06 -8.65
N ASN A 162 12.29 1.03 -9.33
CA ASN A 162 12.23 2.45 -8.92
C ASN A 162 11.16 3.24 -9.69
N THR A 163 10.30 2.58 -10.46
CA THR A 163 9.32 3.22 -11.31
C THR A 163 7.92 2.99 -10.75
N PHE A 164 7.12 4.06 -10.74
CA PHE A 164 5.73 4.02 -10.29
C PHE A 164 4.78 4.12 -11.46
N TYR A 165 3.79 3.29 -11.40
CA TYR A 165 2.72 3.19 -12.37
C TYR A 165 1.38 3.42 -11.67
N SER A 166 0.42 3.93 -12.39
CA SER A 166 -0.97 4.03 -11.93
C SER A 166 -1.91 3.73 -13.09
N GLN A 167 -2.96 3.00 -12.80
CA GLN A 167 -4.08 2.91 -13.72
C GLN A 167 -5.10 3.98 -13.38
N ARG A 168 -5.68 4.62 -14.38
CA ARG A 168 -6.84 5.51 -14.21
C ARG A 168 -8.13 4.73 -14.33
N ILE A 169 -9.16 5.15 -13.60
CA ILE A 169 -10.51 4.60 -13.73
C ILE A 169 -10.97 4.80 -15.19
N ASN A 170 -11.34 3.70 -15.83
CA ASN A 170 -11.70 3.66 -17.27
C ASN A 170 -10.61 4.21 -18.20
N GLY A 171 -9.37 4.26 -17.74
CA GLY A 171 -8.21 4.78 -18.46
C GLY A 171 -7.14 3.73 -18.72
N GLY A 172 -6.03 4.15 -19.34
CA GLY A 172 -4.87 3.34 -19.60
C GLY A 172 -3.97 3.18 -18.36
N LEU A 173 -2.81 2.56 -18.58
CA LEU A 173 -1.72 2.53 -17.60
C LEU A 173 -0.83 3.76 -17.81
N TYR A 174 -0.50 4.40 -16.72
CA TYR A 174 0.34 5.60 -16.68
C TYR A 174 1.61 5.33 -15.89
N VAL A 175 2.67 6.04 -16.23
CA VAL A 175 3.93 6.05 -15.50
C VAL A 175 4.15 7.43 -14.90
N PHE A 176 4.67 7.47 -13.68
CA PHE A 176 5.08 8.72 -13.05
C PHE A 176 6.42 9.20 -13.60
N ALA A 177 6.46 10.44 -14.07
CA ALA A 177 7.65 11.16 -14.47
C ALA A 177 7.70 12.49 -13.68
N GLY A 178 8.36 12.48 -12.53
CA GLY A 178 8.34 13.59 -11.59
C GLY A 178 6.96 13.80 -10.97
N ARG A 179 6.30 14.94 -11.29
CA ARG A 179 4.95 15.29 -10.82
C ARG A 179 3.85 15.00 -11.84
N GLU A 180 4.20 14.47 -12.99
CA GLU A 180 3.29 14.22 -14.09
C GLU A 180 3.09 12.72 -14.31
N MET A 181 1.91 12.36 -14.78
CA MET A 181 1.58 11.00 -15.22
C MET A 181 1.52 10.99 -16.74
N LYS A 182 2.40 10.18 -17.36
CA LYS A 182 2.43 9.96 -18.82
C LYS A 182 1.76 8.63 -19.15
N GLU A 183 0.89 8.63 -20.15
CA GLU A 183 0.26 7.39 -20.61
C GLU A 183 1.30 6.47 -21.25
N LEU A 184 1.41 5.26 -20.71
CA LEU A 184 2.30 4.20 -21.18
C LEU A 184 1.55 3.22 -22.08
N ILE A 185 0.36 2.82 -21.67
CA ILE A 185 -0.49 1.86 -22.38
C ILE A 185 -1.91 2.42 -22.40
N PRO A 186 -2.48 2.64 -23.60
CA PRO A 186 -3.84 3.19 -23.72
C PRO A 186 -4.90 2.16 -23.31
N ARG A 187 -6.06 2.63 -22.83
CA ARG A 187 -7.19 1.81 -22.38
C ARG A 187 -7.57 0.70 -23.36
N LYS A 188 -7.57 0.99 -24.64
CA LYS A 188 -7.93 0.02 -25.71
C LYS A 188 -7.11 -1.27 -25.70
N ALA A 189 -5.89 -1.24 -25.09
CA ALA A 189 -5.03 -2.42 -24.98
C ALA A 189 -5.46 -3.38 -23.85
N PHE A 190 -6.32 -2.92 -22.93
CA PHE A 190 -6.80 -3.70 -21.79
C PHE A 190 -8.19 -4.31 -22.03
N GLY A 191 -8.89 -3.93 -23.11
CA GLY A 191 -10.28 -4.29 -23.31
C GLY A 191 -11.15 -3.78 -22.15
N ASP A 192 -11.98 -4.66 -21.58
CA ASP A 192 -12.85 -4.34 -20.45
C ASP A 192 -12.22 -4.63 -19.08
N SER A 193 -10.96 -5.09 -19.06
CA SER A 193 -10.28 -5.46 -17.82
C SER A 193 -9.53 -4.29 -17.21
N ASP A 194 -9.58 -4.17 -15.88
CA ASP A 194 -8.70 -3.29 -15.11
C ASP A 194 -7.54 -4.08 -14.51
N VAL A 195 -6.45 -3.38 -14.17
CA VAL A 195 -5.34 -3.99 -13.43
C VAL A 195 -5.83 -4.29 -12.01
N THR A 196 -5.84 -5.56 -11.64
CA THR A 196 -6.37 -6.01 -10.35
C THR A 196 -5.29 -6.33 -9.35
N ASP A 197 -4.06 -6.58 -9.83
CA ASP A 197 -2.97 -7.01 -8.97
C ASP A 197 -1.61 -6.88 -9.66
N GLN A 198 -0.53 -6.90 -8.88
CA GLN A 198 0.84 -6.89 -9.37
C GLN A 198 1.65 -8.01 -8.71
N TYR A 199 2.54 -8.59 -9.48
CA TYR A 199 3.51 -9.59 -8.99
C TYR A 199 4.90 -9.21 -9.43
N GLN A 200 5.88 -9.27 -8.53
CA GLN A 200 7.28 -9.09 -8.85
C GLN A 200 8.04 -10.38 -8.57
N THR A 201 8.79 -10.86 -9.57
CA THR A 201 9.70 -12.00 -9.43
C THR A 201 11.06 -11.63 -9.99
N GLY A 202 12.06 -11.48 -9.14
CA GLY A 202 13.38 -11.03 -9.53
C GLY A 202 13.34 -9.66 -10.22
N ARG A 203 13.81 -9.59 -11.49
CA ARG A 203 13.83 -8.35 -12.30
C ARG A 203 12.58 -8.15 -13.16
N SER A 204 11.59 -9.01 -13.06
CA SER A 204 10.37 -8.94 -13.86
C SER A 204 9.18 -8.58 -12.97
N ALA A 205 8.36 -7.68 -13.46
CA ALA A 205 7.06 -7.40 -12.86
C ALA A 205 5.94 -7.76 -13.82
N TYR A 206 4.86 -8.21 -13.27
CA TYR A 206 3.67 -8.64 -14.00
C TYR A 206 2.46 -7.89 -13.44
N LEU A 207 1.65 -7.35 -14.32
CA LEU A 207 0.34 -6.82 -13.98
C LEU A 207 -0.72 -7.87 -14.30
N ARG A 208 -1.61 -8.12 -13.37
CA ARG A 208 -2.78 -8.97 -13.58
C ARG A 208 -3.94 -8.15 -14.15
N LEU A 209 -4.47 -8.59 -15.26
CA LEU A 209 -5.59 -8.01 -15.98
C LEU A 209 -6.70 -9.06 -16.07
N GLY A 210 -7.55 -9.15 -15.05
CA GLY A 210 -8.51 -10.24 -14.95
C GLY A 210 -7.83 -11.61 -14.93
N GLN A 211 -7.99 -12.42 -15.98
CA GLN A 211 -7.32 -13.72 -16.13
C GLN A 211 -5.96 -13.64 -16.87
N LEU A 212 -5.59 -12.48 -17.38
CA LEU A 212 -4.37 -12.27 -18.15
C LEU A 212 -3.25 -11.68 -17.28
N PHE A 213 -1.99 -11.96 -17.68
CA PHE A 213 -0.81 -11.35 -17.07
C PHE A 213 -0.03 -10.61 -18.13
N MET A 214 0.32 -9.36 -17.84
CA MET A 214 1.19 -8.54 -18.69
C MET A 214 2.53 -8.36 -17.98
N ARG A 215 3.63 -8.66 -18.68
CA ARG A 215 4.99 -8.46 -18.17
C ARG A 215 5.42 -7.02 -18.42
N LEU A 216 5.84 -6.32 -17.37
CA LEU A 216 6.54 -5.05 -17.47
C LEU A 216 8.05 -5.31 -17.44
N PHE A 217 8.77 -4.74 -18.40
CA PHE A 217 10.22 -4.80 -18.42
C PHE A 217 10.78 -3.59 -17.65
N ALA A 218 11.57 -3.84 -16.61
CA ALA A 218 12.35 -2.79 -15.96
C ALA A 218 13.41 -2.31 -16.99
N GLY A 219 13.21 -1.11 -17.55
CA GLY A 219 14.16 -0.52 -18.51
C GLY A 219 13.55 0.11 -19.77
N LEU A 220 12.25 0.32 -19.82
CA LEU A 220 11.57 1.00 -20.95
C LEU A 220 11.44 2.53 -20.78
N LEU A 221 12.29 3.14 -19.95
CA LEU A 221 12.43 4.62 -19.86
C LEU A 221 13.90 5.00 -19.89
#